data_2356318e8d3b47400f88dd8cb94ff281
#
_entry.id   2356318e8d3b47400f88dd8cb94ff281
#
_cell.length_a   1.000
_cell.length_b   1.000
_cell.length_c   1.000
_cell.angle_alpha   90.00
_cell.angle_beta   90.00
_cell.angle_gamma   90.00
#
_symmetry.space_group_name_H-M   'P 1'
#
loop_
_entity.id
_entity.type
_entity.pdbx_description
1 polymer ?
#
loop_
_entity_poly.entity_id
_entity_poly.type
_entity_poly.pdbx_seq_one_letter_code
_entity_poly.pdbx_strand_id
1 'polypeptide(L)'
;MLPIYVRITINGTKARFSLKIRVSEKIWDAKSGRAIGHSHEALQANRYLDSVVTRINTIYYRLCEQSEAVTAQMVRDEFLGVKAPSKTLLSVFAEFNDRQENLIGVDITQSTFNKFDLTFRRLEEFLRVKHNRPDIPVLLVDRDFVLDFEAYLKVDYRLQANSAEKLMRIFKRITTMCFKSGLIAKDPFCDVRLKKVKKDRGYLTRHELELILNYKPTKKRLEKARDVFVFCCFTGFDYSTTASLTEQNLVLADDGSMWIETHRVKTGVASKVKLLDIPLSILKKYEPTRINGYLLPVLSNAKYNLYLKEIATTLGIQKRVTSHLARHTFATTVTYANGVSIESISKMLGHTKLATTQIYARIVDQTVSREMDKLSAALSGTSFSLNSGDSSTDA
;
A
#
# COMPACT_ATOMS: atom_id res chain seq x y z
N MET A 1 13.48 2.56 -64.19
CA MET A 1 13.90 2.17 -62.84
C MET A 1 12.65 1.88 -62.00
N LEU A 2 12.45 0.60 -61.62
CA LEU A 2 11.32 0.13 -60.80
C LEU A 2 11.71 0.10 -59.33
N PRO A 3 10.86 0.57 -58.41
CA PRO A 3 11.08 0.44 -56.96
C PRO A 3 10.81 -0.99 -56.52
N ILE A 4 11.69 -1.55 -55.71
CA ILE A 4 11.56 -2.92 -55.20
C ILE A 4 10.86 -2.91 -53.85
N TYR A 5 9.82 -3.79 -53.74
CA TYR A 5 9.05 -4.02 -52.52
C TYR A 5 9.22 -5.47 -52.06
N VAL A 6 9.33 -5.64 -50.75
CA VAL A 6 9.30 -6.95 -50.11
C VAL A 6 7.89 -7.18 -49.58
N ARG A 7 7.41 -8.42 -49.73
CA ARG A 7 6.19 -8.92 -49.07
C ARG A 7 6.55 -10.13 -48.22
N ILE A 8 6.31 -10.01 -46.95
CA ILE A 8 6.45 -11.09 -45.95
C ILE A 8 5.07 -11.69 -45.74
N THR A 9 4.97 -13.02 -45.70
CA THR A 9 3.72 -13.74 -45.38
C THR A 9 4.03 -14.79 -44.31
N ILE A 10 3.34 -14.72 -43.15
CA ILE A 10 3.52 -15.60 -42.00
C ILE A 10 2.12 -15.91 -41.42
N ASN A 11 1.76 -17.17 -41.33
CA ASN A 11 0.51 -17.62 -40.75
C ASN A 11 -0.75 -16.83 -41.24
N GLY A 12 -0.81 -16.59 -42.57
CA GLY A 12 -1.92 -15.85 -43.19
C GLY A 12 -1.81 -14.32 -43.09
N THR A 13 -0.95 -13.79 -42.21
CA THR A 13 -0.69 -12.34 -42.13
C THR A 13 0.27 -11.87 -43.21
N LYS A 14 0.07 -10.67 -43.74
CA LYS A 14 0.90 -10.09 -44.81
C LYS A 14 1.41 -8.71 -44.43
N ALA A 15 2.71 -8.47 -44.66
CA ALA A 15 3.31 -7.15 -44.51
C ALA A 15 4.09 -6.78 -45.78
N ARG A 16 4.00 -5.51 -46.20
CA ARG A 16 4.71 -5.00 -47.39
C ARG A 16 5.47 -3.73 -47.05
N PHE A 17 6.69 -3.60 -47.58
CA PHE A 17 7.51 -2.40 -47.42
C PHE A 17 8.50 -2.24 -48.60
N SER A 18 9.00 -1.00 -48.80
CA SER A 18 9.95 -0.68 -49.83
C SER A 18 11.37 -0.87 -49.32
N LEU A 19 12.25 -1.46 -50.16
CA LEU A 19 13.70 -1.54 -49.90
C LEU A 19 14.46 -0.24 -50.21
N LYS A 20 13.77 0.77 -50.73
CA LYS A 20 14.34 2.06 -51.17
C LYS A 20 15.42 1.92 -52.24
N ILE A 21 15.50 0.77 -52.94
CA ILE A 21 16.33 0.57 -54.11
C ILE A 21 15.48 0.55 -55.39
N ARG A 22 16.09 0.87 -56.50
CA ARG A 22 15.45 0.84 -57.83
C ARG A 22 16.32 -0.01 -58.72
N VAL A 23 15.69 -0.83 -59.56
CA VAL A 23 16.35 -1.71 -60.55
C VAL A 23 15.80 -1.38 -61.95
N SER A 24 16.65 -1.51 -62.99
CA SER A 24 16.21 -1.32 -64.37
C SER A 24 15.15 -2.34 -64.75
N GLU A 25 14.06 -1.88 -65.35
CA GLU A 25 12.97 -2.76 -65.82
C GLU A 25 13.43 -3.83 -66.79
N LYS A 26 14.46 -3.53 -67.62
CA LYS A 26 15.02 -4.45 -68.63
C LYS A 26 15.68 -5.68 -68.03
N ILE A 27 16.15 -5.60 -66.81
CA ILE A 27 16.86 -6.72 -66.12
C ILE A 27 16.04 -7.31 -65.00
N TRP A 28 14.79 -6.86 -64.76
CA TRP A 28 13.98 -7.35 -63.64
C TRP A 28 13.02 -8.44 -64.10
N ASP A 29 13.15 -9.64 -63.51
CA ASP A 29 12.14 -10.69 -63.66
C ASP A 29 11.17 -10.67 -62.46
N ALA A 30 9.93 -10.25 -62.73
CA ALA A 30 8.90 -10.19 -61.73
C ALA A 30 8.44 -11.58 -61.24
N LYS A 31 8.69 -12.64 -61.99
CA LYS A 31 8.27 -14.01 -61.67
C LYS A 31 9.22 -14.64 -60.65
N SER A 32 10.52 -14.47 -60.82
CA SER A 32 11.52 -14.92 -59.86
C SER A 32 11.79 -13.91 -58.77
N GLY A 33 11.40 -12.64 -58.93
CA GLY A 33 11.72 -11.53 -58.00
C GLY A 33 13.21 -11.22 -57.95
N ARG A 34 13.92 -11.40 -59.07
CA ARG A 34 15.39 -11.25 -59.21
C ARG A 34 15.75 -10.47 -60.45
N ALA A 35 16.96 -9.92 -60.43
CA ALA A 35 17.54 -9.34 -61.63
C ALA A 35 18.19 -10.42 -62.49
N ILE A 36 17.96 -10.40 -63.82
CA ILE A 36 18.46 -11.35 -64.78
C ILE A 36 19.75 -10.80 -65.44
N GLY A 37 20.68 -11.71 -65.83
CA GLY A 37 21.91 -11.41 -66.49
C GLY A 37 23.12 -11.28 -65.54
N HIS A 38 24.29 -11.07 -66.15
CA HIS A 38 25.59 -11.01 -65.44
C HIS A 38 26.15 -9.58 -65.33
N SER A 39 25.31 -8.57 -65.58
CA SER A 39 25.72 -7.17 -65.41
C SER A 39 26.05 -6.86 -63.95
N HIS A 40 26.98 -5.93 -63.76
CA HIS A 40 27.36 -5.49 -62.44
C HIS A 40 26.11 -5.05 -61.59
N GLU A 41 25.17 -4.35 -62.24
CA GLU A 41 23.90 -3.91 -61.63
C GLU A 41 23.04 -5.12 -61.18
N ALA A 42 22.90 -6.13 -62.04
CA ALA A 42 22.11 -7.32 -61.72
C ALA A 42 22.73 -8.11 -60.55
N LEU A 43 24.03 -8.31 -60.56
CA LEU A 43 24.77 -9.02 -59.52
C LEU A 43 24.70 -8.27 -58.19
N GLN A 44 24.85 -6.94 -58.20
CA GLN A 44 24.77 -6.12 -57.00
C GLN A 44 23.36 -6.12 -56.40
N ALA A 45 22.31 -5.99 -57.22
CA ALA A 45 20.94 -6.05 -56.81
C ALA A 45 20.61 -7.40 -56.17
N ASN A 46 21.00 -8.51 -56.78
CA ASN A 46 20.75 -9.85 -56.27
C ASN A 46 21.49 -10.11 -54.95
N ARG A 47 22.77 -9.71 -54.82
CA ARG A 47 23.50 -9.81 -53.53
C ARG A 47 22.82 -9.05 -52.42
N TYR A 48 22.31 -7.84 -52.70
CA TYR A 48 21.57 -7.06 -51.71
C TYR A 48 20.25 -7.75 -51.32
N LEU A 49 19.50 -8.27 -52.29
CA LEU A 49 18.28 -9.02 -52.02
C LEU A 49 18.53 -10.27 -51.15
N ASP A 50 19.63 -10.99 -51.41
CA ASP A 50 20.05 -12.14 -50.59
C ASP A 50 20.36 -11.74 -49.16
N SER A 51 21.05 -10.62 -48.96
CA SER A 51 21.31 -10.10 -47.61
C SER A 51 20.05 -9.70 -46.88
N VAL A 52 19.06 -9.14 -47.58
CA VAL A 52 17.74 -8.80 -47.04
C VAL A 52 16.98 -10.05 -46.62
N VAL A 53 16.93 -11.08 -47.46
CA VAL A 53 16.27 -12.36 -47.16
C VAL A 53 16.91 -13.02 -45.95
N THR A 54 18.23 -13.09 -45.90
CA THR A 54 18.97 -13.66 -44.75
C THR A 54 18.63 -12.90 -43.46
N ARG A 55 18.65 -11.58 -43.47
CA ARG A 55 18.33 -10.77 -42.33
C ARG A 55 16.89 -10.95 -41.87
N ILE A 56 15.92 -11.01 -42.77
CA ILE A 56 14.51 -11.27 -42.47
C ILE A 56 14.35 -12.65 -41.82
N ASN A 57 14.98 -13.67 -42.31
CA ASN A 57 14.93 -15.02 -41.79
C ASN A 57 15.55 -15.08 -40.38
N THR A 58 16.70 -14.45 -40.15
CA THR A 58 17.33 -14.35 -38.83
C THR A 58 16.40 -13.69 -37.81
N ILE A 59 15.75 -12.59 -38.20
CA ILE A 59 14.77 -11.91 -37.36
C ILE A 59 13.58 -12.84 -37.04
N TYR A 60 13.06 -13.53 -38.06
CA TYR A 60 11.92 -14.45 -37.89
C TYR A 60 12.25 -15.57 -36.92
N TYR A 61 13.36 -16.28 -37.07
CA TYR A 61 13.74 -17.36 -36.17
C TYR A 61 13.95 -16.86 -34.74
N ARG A 62 14.62 -15.73 -34.55
CA ARG A 62 14.80 -15.13 -33.23
C ARG A 62 13.46 -14.77 -32.58
N LEU A 63 12.51 -14.22 -33.33
CA LEU A 63 11.18 -13.92 -32.80
C LEU A 63 10.41 -15.20 -32.44
N CYS A 64 10.57 -16.29 -33.18
CA CYS A 64 9.97 -17.58 -32.88
C CYS A 64 10.50 -18.19 -31.56
N GLU A 65 11.77 -17.94 -31.21
CA GLU A 65 12.33 -18.34 -29.91
C GLU A 65 11.74 -17.54 -28.73
N GLN A 66 11.28 -16.32 -28.97
CA GLN A 66 10.78 -15.39 -27.96
C GLN A 66 9.26 -15.37 -27.83
N SER A 67 8.52 -15.86 -28.83
CA SER A 67 7.05 -15.77 -28.86
C SER A 67 6.43 -16.89 -29.68
N GLU A 68 5.34 -17.48 -29.17
CA GLU A 68 4.58 -18.52 -29.87
C GLU A 68 3.76 -18.00 -31.07
N ALA A 69 3.54 -16.69 -31.15
CA ALA A 69 2.72 -16.06 -32.19
C ALA A 69 3.49 -14.96 -32.93
N VAL A 70 4.28 -15.32 -33.96
CA VAL A 70 4.99 -14.37 -34.80
C VAL A 70 4.15 -13.98 -36.02
N THR A 71 4.00 -12.65 -36.26
CA THR A 71 3.28 -12.10 -37.42
C THR A 71 4.22 -11.45 -38.43
N ALA A 72 3.77 -11.37 -39.69
CA ALA A 72 4.54 -10.68 -40.74
C ALA A 72 4.82 -9.20 -40.42
N GLN A 73 3.91 -8.56 -39.64
CA GLN A 73 4.05 -7.19 -39.16
C GLN A 73 5.24 -7.05 -38.19
N MET A 74 5.37 -7.98 -37.23
CA MET A 74 6.45 -7.97 -36.24
C MET A 74 7.83 -8.08 -36.92
N VAL A 75 7.96 -8.99 -37.89
CA VAL A 75 9.22 -9.17 -38.64
C VAL A 75 9.56 -7.93 -39.50
N ARG A 76 8.55 -7.32 -40.14
CA ARG A 76 8.74 -6.08 -40.91
C ARG A 76 9.20 -4.93 -39.99
N ASP A 77 8.52 -4.74 -38.86
CA ASP A 77 8.77 -3.62 -37.97
C ASP A 77 10.17 -3.73 -37.36
N GLU A 78 10.60 -4.92 -37.02
CA GLU A 78 11.95 -5.14 -36.54
C GLU A 78 13.01 -4.99 -37.63
N PHE A 79 12.73 -5.47 -38.84
CA PHE A 79 13.65 -5.27 -40.00
C PHE A 79 13.83 -3.77 -40.31
N LEU A 80 12.76 -2.98 -40.26
CA LEU A 80 12.78 -1.55 -40.49
C LEU A 80 13.30 -0.74 -39.30
N GLY A 81 13.53 -1.38 -38.15
CA GLY A 81 13.88 -0.68 -36.91
C GLY A 81 12.70 0.15 -36.34
N VAL A 82 11.48 -0.13 -36.81
CA VAL A 82 10.26 0.44 -36.23
C VAL A 82 10.04 -0.25 -34.89
N LYS A 83 10.57 0.31 -33.85
CA LYS A 83 10.20 -0.11 -32.49
C LYS A 83 8.69 0.07 -32.38
N ALA A 84 7.96 -1.00 -32.04
CA ALA A 84 6.58 -0.85 -31.58
C ALA A 84 6.55 0.33 -30.60
N PRO A 85 5.52 1.20 -30.61
CA PRO A 85 5.48 2.33 -29.71
C PRO A 85 5.67 1.77 -28.30
N SER A 86 6.87 1.96 -27.76
CA SER A 86 7.20 1.44 -26.43
C SER A 86 6.24 2.09 -25.49
N LYS A 87 5.43 1.29 -24.75
CA LYS A 87 4.53 1.85 -23.74
C LYS A 87 5.32 2.79 -22.86
N THR A 88 4.77 3.97 -22.64
CA THR A 88 5.39 4.98 -21.80
C THR A 88 4.98 4.78 -20.34
N LEU A 89 5.79 5.28 -19.43
CA LEU A 89 5.61 5.09 -18.00
C LEU A 89 4.25 5.61 -17.52
N LEU A 90 3.90 6.85 -17.90
CA LEU A 90 2.64 7.45 -17.50
C LEU A 90 1.44 6.79 -18.19
N SER A 91 1.57 6.34 -19.45
CA SER A 91 0.49 5.62 -20.12
C SER A 91 0.14 4.31 -19.42
N VAL A 92 1.15 3.53 -18.99
CA VAL A 92 0.93 2.30 -18.23
C VAL A 92 0.33 2.60 -16.86
N PHE A 93 0.77 3.67 -16.21
CA PHE A 93 0.24 4.05 -14.91
C PHE A 93 -1.21 4.57 -15.02
N ALA A 94 -1.54 5.32 -16.07
CA ALA A 94 -2.91 5.76 -16.34
C ALA A 94 -3.84 4.56 -16.57
N GLU A 95 -3.47 3.61 -17.45
CA GLU A 95 -4.21 2.36 -17.66
C GLU A 95 -4.43 1.57 -16.35
N PHE A 96 -3.47 1.60 -15.43
CA PHE A 96 -3.62 1.01 -14.11
C PHE A 96 -4.62 1.79 -13.28
N ASN A 97 -4.54 3.12 -13.23
CA ASN A 97 -5.45 3.97 -12.45
C ASN A 97 -6.89 3.82 -12.95
N ASP A 98 -7.14 3.82 -14.25
CA ASP A 98 -8.47 3.64 -14.84
C ASP A 98 -9.10 2.32 -14.39
N ARG A 99 -8.30 1.23 -14.38
CA ARG A 99 -8.76 -0.08 -13.85
C ARG A 99 -9.05 -0.04 -12.36
N GLN A 100 -8.24 0.67 -11.56
CA GLN A 100 -8.46 0.77 -10.12
C GLN A 100 -9.64 1.68 -9.78
N GLU A 101 -9.92 2.72 -10.56
CA GLU A 101 -11.07 3.60 -10.38
C GLU A 101 -12.39 2.83 -10.44
N ASN A 102 -12.51 1.93 -11.42
CA ASN A 102 -13.68 1.05 -11.56
C ASN A 102 -13.88 0.06 -10.38
N LEU A 103 -12.85 -0.13 -9.54
CA LEU A 103 -12.90 -1.02 -8.38
C LEU A 103 -13.19 -0.28 -7.06
N ILE A 104 -13.41 1.04 -7.12
CA ILE A 104 -13.77 1.83 -5.93
C ILE A 104 -15.12 1.37 -5.37
N GLY A 105 -15.14 1.06 -4.07
CA GLY A 105 -16.33 0.56 -3.40
C GLY A 105 -16.51 -0.96 -3.48
N VAL A 106 -15.75 -1.65 -4.32
CA VAL A 106 -15.72 -3.12 -4.43
C VAL A 106 -14.46 -3.67 -3.75
N ASP A 107 -13.28 -3.44 -4.34
CA ASP A 107 -12.01 -3.98 -3.84
C ASP A 107 -11.16 -2.93 -3.12
N ILE A 108 -11.31 -1.66 -3.48
CA ILE A 108 -10.53 -0.57 -2.90
C ILE A 108 -11.42 0.58 -2.43
N THR A 109 -10.91 1.34 -1.47
CA THR A 109 -11.56 2.57 -1.01
C THR A 109 -11.12 3.77 -1.85
N GLN A 110 -11.96 4.82 -1.91
CA GLN A 110 -11.60 6.12 -2.50
C GLN A 110 -10.26 6.64 -1.96
N SER A 111 -10.01 6.50 -0.65
CA SER A 111 -8.73 6.91 -0.03
C SER A 111 -7.52 6.11 -0.54
N THR A 112 -7.73 4.89 -1.00
CA THR A 112 -6.66 4.08 -1.62
C THR A 112 -6.40 4.56 -3.04
N PHE A 113 -7.46 4.78 -3.82
CA PHE A 113 -7.36 5.34 -5.18
C PHE A 113 -6.66 6.71 -5.18
N ASN A 114 -7.03 7.62 -4.28
CA ASN A 114 -6.42 8.95 -4.17
C ASN A 114 -4.88 8.89 -3.95
N LYS A 115 -4.35 7.80 -3.40
CA LYS A 115 -2.89 7.61 -3.27
C LYS A 115 -2.26 7.16 -4.59
N PHE A 116 -2.95 6.37 -5.40
CA PHE A 116 -2.48 5.99 -6.73
C PHE A 116 -2.41 7.23 -7.62
N ASP A 117 -3.47 8.01 -7.66
CA ASP A 117 -3.58 9.25 -8.40
C ASP A 117 -2.54 10.30 -7.93
N LEU A 118 -2.35 10.45 -6.63
CA LEU A 118 -1.28 11.31 -6.08
C LEU A 118 0.11 10.86 -6.55
N THR A 119 0.38 9.54 -6.56
CA THR A 119 1.68 9.02 -7.02
C THR A 119 1.89 9.28 -8.50
N PHE A 120 0.85 9.10 -9.31
CA PHE A 120 0.85 9.41 -10.73
C PHE A 120 1.22 10.88 -10.98
N ARG A 121 0.50 11.81 -10.34
CA ARG A 121 0.77 13.27 -10.49
C ARG A 121 2.17 13.66 -10.03
N ARG A 122 2.70 13.04 -8.97
CA ARG A 122 4.08 13.30 -8.50
C ARG A 122 5.12 12.80 -9.49
N LEU A 123 4.85 11.66 -10.14
CA LEU A 123 5.72 11.12 -11.16
C LEU A 123 5.69 11.97 -12.45
N GLU A 124 4.50 12.39 -12.89
CA GLU A 124 4.33 13.31 -14.02
C GLU A 124 5.09 14.63 -13.80
N GLU A 125 4.95 15.22 -12.61
CA GLU A 125 5.67 16.45 -12.25
C GLU A 125 7.17 16.24 -12.19
N PHE A 126 7.64 15.12 -11.63
CA PHE A 126 9.06 14.73 -11.62
C PHE A 126 9.64 14.67 -13.03
N LEU A 127 8.96 14.00 -13.95
CA LEU A 127 9.37 13.91 -15.36
C LEU A 127 9.47 15.30 -16.00
N ARG A 128 8.49 16.15 -15.77
CA ARG A 128 8.50 17.52 -16.30
C ARG A 128 9.63 18.36 -15.71
N VAL A 129 9.82 18.35 -14.38
CA VAL A 129 10.76 19.23 -13.68
C VAL A 129 12.21 18.76 -13.78
N LYS A 130 12.46 17.45 -13.62
CA LYS A 130 13.84 16.92 -13.57
C LYS A 130 14.33 16.41 -14.91
N HIS A 131 13.44 15.90 -15.75
CA HIS A 131 13.81 15.34 -17.07
C HIS A 131 13.40 16.22 -18.24
N ASN A 132 12.65 17.30 -18.01
CA ASN A 132 12.09 18.20 -19.05
C ASN A 132 11.36 17.42 -20.16
N ARG A 133 10.59 16.39 -19.78
CA ARG A 133 9.83 15.52 -20.68
C ARG A 133 8.43 15.30 -20.16
N PRO A 134 7.41 15.23 -21.03
CA PRO A 134 6.04 14.93 -20.63
C PRO A 134 5.88 13.47 -20.17
N ASP A 135 6.64 12.54 -20.75
CA ASP A 135 6.63 11.11 -20.45
C ASP A 135 7.93 10.44 -20.95
N ILE A 136 8.21 9.21 -20.53
CA ILE A 136 9.35 8.42 -20.97
C ILE A 136 8.94 6.99 -21.32
N PRO A 137 9.64 6.31 -22.27
CA PRO A 137 9.49 4.88 -22.48
C PRO A 137 9.75 4.10 -21.18
N VAL A 138 8.91 3.12 -20.86
CA VAL A 138 9.06 2.28 -19.65
C VAL A 138 10.44 1.62 -19.58
N LEU A 139 11.04 1.30 -20.74
CA LEU A 139 12.39 0.72 -20.85
C LEU A 139 13.50 1.60 -20.26
N LEU A 140 13.27 2.92 -20.12
CA LEU A 140 14.23 3.87 -19.56
C LEU A 140 14.10 4.02 -18.05
N VAL A 141 13.15 3.32 -17.44
CA VAL A 141 12.99 3.30 -15.98
C VAL A 141 13.96 2.30 -15.39
N ASP A 142 15.11 2.78 -14.99
CA ASP A 142 16.15 2.00 -14.34
C ASP A 142 16.21 2.26 -12.83
N ARG A 143 17.22 1.71 -12.16
CA ARG A 143 17.46 1.88 -10.73
C ARG A 143 17.72 3.35 -10.36
N ASP A 144 18.48 4.06 -11.17
CA ASP A 144 18.88 5.43 -10.88
C ASP A 144 17.66 6.35 -10.98
N PHE A 145 16.80 6.15 -11.99
CA PHE A 145 15.51 6.83 -12.08
C PHE A 145 14.66 6.64 -10.82
N VAL A 146 14.63 5.43 -10.26
CA VAL A 146 13.89 5.13 -9.02
C VAL A 146 14.46 5.90 -7.83
N LEU A 147 15.79 5.97 -7.70
CA LEU A 147 16.47 6.70 -6.63
C LEU A 147 16.28 8.21 -6.76
N ASP A 148 16.34 8.74 -7.98
CA ASP A 148 16.12 10.16 -8.26
C ASP A 148 14.68 10.57 -7.93
N PHE A 149 13.71 9.73 -8.25
CA PHE A 149 12.31 9.99 -7.85
C PHE A 149 12.14 9.96 -6.33
N GLU A 150 12.78 9.01 -5.63
CA GLU A 150 12.76 8.98 -4.15
C GLU A 150 13.39 10.26 -3.57
N ALA A 151 14.53 10.71 -4.11
CA ALA A 151 15.20 11.95 -3.71
C ALA A 151 14.29 13.16 -3.95
N TYR A 152 13.66 13.26 -5.12
CA TYR A 152 12.71 14.31 -5.46
C TYR A 152 11.54 14.38 -4.45
N LEU A 153 10.95 13.27 -4.09
CA LEU A 153 9.88 13.23 -3.10
C LEU A 153 10.34 13.72 -1.72
N LYS A 154 11.58 13.44 -1.32
CA LYS A 154 12.11 13.81 0.00
C LYS A 154 12.63 15.25 0.05
N VAL A 155 13.30 15.70 -1.00
CA VAL A 155 14.00 17.01 -1.05
C VAL A 155 13.07 18.11 -1.55
N ASP A 156 12.55 17.95 -2.78
CA ASP A 156 11.72 18.99 -3.40
C ASP A 156 10.34 19.10 -2.72
N TYR A 157 9.69 17.96 -2.44
CA TYR A 157 8.41 17.92 -1.73
C TYR A 157 8.51 17.89 -0.21
N ARG A 158 9.72 17.77 0.36
CA ARG A 158 9.98 17.67 1.80
C ARG A 158 9.10 16.63 2.50
N LEU A 159 8.80 15.51 1.80
CA LEU A 159 7.98 14.45 2.38
C LEU A 159 8.74 13.73 3.50
N GLN A 160 8.03 13.45 4.59
CA GLN A 160 8.53 12.57 5.64
C GLN A 160 8.80 11.17 5.06
N ALA A 161 9.85 10.48 5.54
CA ALA A 161 10.31 9.18 5.06
C ALA A 161 9.18 8.16 4.83
N ASN A 162 8.25 8.02 5.77
CA ASN A 162 7.12 7.10 5.64
C ASN A 162 6.07 7.55 4.61
N SER A 163 6.02 8.82 4.26
CA SER A 163 5.12 9.33 3.21
C SER A 163 5.71 9.08 1.84
N ALA A 164 7.00 9.36 1.65
CA ALA A 164 7.73 9.03 0.43
C ALA A 164 7.72 7.50 0.19
N GLU A 165 7.99 6.70 1.21
CA GLU A 165 7.98 5.24 1.13
C GLU A 165 6.65 4.67 0.62
N LYS A 166 5.51 5.25 1.01
CA LYS A 166 4.19 4.82 0.52
C LYS A 166 4.01 5.09 -0.98
N LEU A 167 4.45 6.25 -1.47
CA LEU A 167 4.39 6.57 -2.90
C LEU A 167 5.36 5.66 -3.68
N MET A 168 6.58 5.45 -3.17
CA MET A 168 7.55 4.52 -3.76
C MET A 168 7.04 3.09 -3.84
N ARG A 169 6.25 2.60 -2.87
CA ARG A 169 5.61 1.27 -2.96
C ARG A 169 4.58 1.18 -4.07
N ILE A 170 3.84 2.27 -4.31
CA ILE A 170 2.89 2.32 -5.41
C ILE A 170 3.65 2.31 -6.74
N PHE A 171 4.69 3.12 -6.86
CA PHE A 171 5.55 3.12 -8.04
C PHE A 171 6.19 1.75 -8.29
N LYS A 172 6.71 1.09 -7.24
CA LYS A 172 7.20 -0.28 -7.32
C LYS A 172 6.13 -1.25 -7.87
N ARG A 173 4.86 -1.10 -7.48
CA ARG A 173 3.78 -1.94 -8.01
C ARG A 173 3.64 -1.79 -9.52
N ILE A 174 3.76 -0.57 -10.05
CA ILE A 174 3.69 -0.30 -11.50
C ILE A 174 4.88 -0.92 -12.23
N THR A 175 6.11 -0.70 -11.75
CA THR A 175 7.31 -1.28 -12.39
C THR A 175 7.32 -2.81 -12.32
N THR A 176 6.89 -3.40 -11.19
CA THR A 176 6.75 -4.86 -11.08
C THR A 176 5.71 -5.41 -12.05
N MET A 177 4.61 -4.67 -12.30
CA MET A 177 3.63 -5.04 -13.33
C MET A 177 4.25 -4.98 -14.72
N CYS A 178 5.01 -3.94 -15.04
CA CYS A 178 5.75 -3.83 -16.31
C CYS A 178 6.75 -4.98 -16.50
N PHE A 179 7.47 -5.35 -15.46
CA PHE A 179 8.40 -6.48 -15.47
C PHE A 179 7.68 -7.80 -15.73
N LYS A 180 6.61 -8.09 -15.00
CA LYS A 180 5.83 -9.32 -15.17
C LYS A 180 5.13 -9.45 -16.52
N SER A 181 4.80 -8.32 -17.16
CA SER A 181 4.22 -8.30 -18.51
C SER A 181 5.26 -8.27 -19.62
N GLY A 182 6.55 -8.37 -19.31
CA GLY A 182 7.64 -8.38 -20.31
C GLY A 182 7.92 -7.03 -20.95
N LEU A 183 7.35 -5.93 -20.44
CA LEU A 183 7.61 -4.57 -20.93
C LEU A 183 9.02 -4.08 -20.59
N ILE A 184 9.62 -4.58 -19.50
CA ILE A 184 11.00 -4.35 -19.08
C ILE A 184 11.66 -5.67 -18.72
N ALA A 185 12.95 -5.81 -19.03
CA ALA A 185 13.70 -7.04 -18.81
C ALA A 185 14.16 -7.24 -17.35
N LYS A 186 14.25 -6.17 -16.56
CA LYS A 186 14.69 -6.21 -15.15
C LYS A 186 13.80 -5.29 -14.30
N ASP A 187 13.45 -5.73 -13.09
CA ASP A 187 12.74 -4.87 -12.13
C ASP A 187 13.71 -3.78 -11.60
N PRO A 188 13.44 -2.48 -11.83
CA PRO A 188 14.30 -1.40 -11.36
C PRO A 188 14.39 -1.30 -9.83
N PHE A 189 13.49 -1.95 -9.11
CA PHE A 189 13.50 -2.02 -7.65
C PHE A 189 14.20 -3.25 -7.07
N CYS A 190 14.83 -4.12 -7.89
CA CYS A 190 15.41 -5.38 -7.39
C CYS A 190 16.38 -5.17 -6.22
N ASP A 191 17.21 -4.12 -6.26
CA ASP A 191 18.21 -3.79 -5.24
C ASP A 191 17.82 -2.58 -4.38
N VAL A 192 16.60 -2.05 -4.53
CA VAL A 192 16.10 -0.89 -3.77
C VAL A 192 15.31 -1.33 -2.55
N ARG A 193 15.86 -1.06 -1.36
CA ARG A 193 15.21 -1.34 -0.07
C ARG A 193 14.44 -0.10 0.42
N LEU A 194 13.12 -0.16 0.37
CA LEU A 194 12.25 0.87 0.93
C LEU A 194 12.19 0.73 2.45
N LYS A 195 12.85 1.63 3.18
CA LYS A 195 12.91 1.61 4.64
C LYS A 195 11.68 2.30 5.23
N LYS A 196 10.95 1.58 6.09
CA LYS A 196 9.87 2.14 6.90
C LYS A 196 10.40 2.49 8.29
N VAL A 197 10.29 3.75 8.67
CA VAL A 197 10.63 4.21 10.02
C VAL A 197 9.48 3.88 10.95
N LYS A 198 9.74 3.09 12.00
CA LYS A 198 8.76 2.85 13.06
C LYS A 198 8.53 4.16 13.82
N LYS A 199 7.29 4.67 13.82
CA LYS A 199 6.90 5.80 14.68
C LYS A 199 6.18 5.23 15.89
N ASP A 200 6.72 5.49 17.06
CA ASP A 200 5.94 5.34 18.28
C ASP A 200 4.89 6.44 18.30
N ARG A 201 3.64 6.06 18.48
CA ARG A 201 2.51 7.00 18.56
C ARG A 201 2.12 7.32 20.00
N GLY A 202 2.74 6.61 20.94
CA GLY A 202 2.43 6.72 22.34
C GLY A 202 1.00 6.24 22.69
N TYR A 203 0.65 6.46 23.91
CA TYR A 203 -0.66 6.23 24.52
C TYR A 203 -0.84 7.22 25.67
N LEU A 204 -2.05 7.45 26.13
CA LEU A 204 -2.29 8.25 27.34
C LEU A 204 -1.93 7.43 28.58
N THR A 205 -1.19 8.04 29.50
CA THR A 205 -1.02 7.49 30.85
C THR A 205 -2.36 7.49 31.58
N ARG A 206 -2.46 6.78 32.71
CA ARG A 206 -3.65 6.79 33.53
C ARG A 206 -4.04 8.21 33.93
N HIS A 207 -3.08 9.00 34.39
CA HIS A 207 -3.29 10.39 34.78
C HIS A 207 -3.81 11.26 33.60
N GLU A 208 -3.20 11.17 32.43
CA GLU A 208 -3.65 11.92 31.25
C GLU A 208 -5.07 11.52 30.80
N LEU A 209 -5.42 10.23 30.93
CA LEU A 209 -6.79 9.75 30.66
C LEU A 209 -7.78 10.29 31.67
N GLU A 210 -7.43 10.33 32.97
CA GLU A 210 -8.24 10.90 34.04
C GLU A 210 -8.47 12.41 33.84
N LEU A 211 -7.46 13.15 33.39
CA LEU A 211 -7.64 14.57 33.03
C LEU A 211 -8.71 14.77 31.95
N ILE A 212 -8.69 13.93 30.91
CA ILE A 212 -9.69 13.99 29.82
C ILE A 212 -11.07 13.58 30.31
N LEU A 213 -11.18 12.53 31.14
CA LEU A 213 -12.42 12.05 31.73
C LEU A 213 -13.11 13.14 32.57
N ASN A 214 -12.34 13.82 33.41
CA ASN A 214 -12.84 14.84 34.33
C ASN A 214 -13.02 16.22 33.71
N TYR A 215 -12.52 16.43 32.51
CA TYR A 215 -12.66 17.69 31.79
C TYR A 215 -14.13 17.97 31.45
N LYS A 216 -14.63 19.13 31.83
CA LYS A 216 -15.99 19.60 31.57
C LYS A 216 -15.97 20.75 30.56
N PRO A 217 -16.01 20.47 29.24
CA PRO A 217 -16.02 21.51 28.23
C PRO A 217 -17.29 22.36 28.28
N THR A 218 -17.16 23.67 28.15
CA THR A 218 -18.30 24.58 28.03
C THR A 218 -18.95 24.54 26.65
N LYS A 219 -18.17 24.17 25.62
CA LYS A 219 -18.62 24.10 24.24
C LYS A 219 -19.11 22.67 23.91
N LYS A 220 -20.40 22.52 23.54
CA LYS A 220 -20.99 21.22 23.12
C LYS A 220 -20.18 20.43 22.10
N ARG A 221 -19.49 21.12 21.17
CA ARG A 221 -18.62 20.46 20.16
C ARG A 221 -17.43 19.73 20.79
N LEU A 222 -16.82 20.32 21.82
CA LEU A 222 -15.69 19.71 22.54
C LEU A 222 -16.18 18.58 23.44
N GLU A 223 -17.35 18.74 24.04
CA GLU A 223 -17.99 17.68 24.82
C GLU A 223 -18.24 16.43 23.99
N LYS A 224 -18.85 16.58 22.80
CA LYS A 224 -19.06 15.46 21.87
C LYS A 224 -17.73 14.80 21.48
N ALA A 225 -16.70 15.59 21.18
CA ALA A 225 -15.38 15.06 20.81
C ALA A 225 -14.72 14.31 21.98
N ARG A 226 -14.79 14.87 23.22
CA ARG A 226 -14.30 14.21 24.43
C ARG A 226 -15.00 12.89 24.66
N ASP A 227 -16.32 12.87 24.64
CA ASP A 227 -17.10 11.68 24.94
C ASP A 227 -16.86 10.55 23.95
N VAL A 228 -16.82 10.86 22.65
CA VAL A 228 -16.45 9.88 21.61
C VAL A 228 -15.04 9.38 21.82
N PHE A 229 -14.08 10.24 22.21
CA PHE A 229 -12.70 9.84 22.46
C PHE A 229 -12.61 8.91 23.68
N VAL A 230 -13.27 9.27 24.77
CA VAL A 230 -13.34 8.44 25.98
C VAL A 230 -13.98 7.10 25.67
N PHE A 231 -15.09 7.08 24.93
CA PHE A 231 -15.71 5.84 24.49
C PHE A 231 -14.71 4.94 23.73
N CYS A 232 -13.96 5.51 22.80
CA CYS A 232 -12.91 4.78 22.07
C CYS A 232 -11.77 4.32 22.99
N CYS A 233 -11.42 5.06 24.05
CA CYS A 233 -10.42 4.65 25.02
C CYS A 233 -10.85 3.44 25.87
N PHE A 234 -12.14 3.20 26.01
CA PHE A 234 -12.69 2.09 26.81
C PHE A 234 -13.27 0.94 25.97
N THR A 235 -13.34 1.10 24.65
CA THR A 235 -13.82 0.04 23.71
C THR A 235 -12.77 -0.40 22.69
N GLY A 236 -11.76 0.43 22.45
CA GLY A 236 -10.72 0.16 21.46
C GLY A 236 -11.14 0.31 19.99
N PHE A 237 -12.38 0.71 19.71
CA PHE A 237 -12.84 0.92 18.35
C PHE A 237 -12.10 2.07 17.68
N ASP A 238 -11.82 1.92 16.39
CA ASP A 238 -11.28 3.02 15.61
C ASP A 238 -12.39 4.01 15.18
N TYR A 239 -11.97 5.18 14.67
CA TYR A 239 -12.90 6.23 14.27
C TYR A 239 -13.99 5.73 13.31
N SER A 240 -13.60 4.97 12.26
CA SER A 240 -14.54 4.51 11.25
C SER A 240 -15.57 3.53 11.81
N THR A 241 -15.13 2.60 12.65
CA THR A 241 -16.00 1.65 13.32
C THR A 241 -16.94 2.38 14.30
N THR A 242 -16.41 3.32 15.10
CA THR A 242 -17.24 4.09 16.05
C THR A 242 -18.29 4.93 15.32
N ALA A 243 -17.97 5.50 14.17
CA ALA A 243 -18.89 6.31 13.37
C ALA A 243 -20.01 5.49 12.71
N SER A 244 -19.83 4.18 12.54
CA SER A 244 -20.81 3.29 11.95
C SER A 244 -21.66 2.51 12.97
N LEU A 245 -21.38 2.65 14.28
CA LEU A 245 -22.14 1.95 15.32
C LEU A 245 -23.59 2.39 15.38
N THR A 246 -24.49 1.40 15.34
CA THR A 246 -25.93 1.57 15.47
C THR A 246 -26.48 0.72 16.63
N GLU A 247 -27.74 0.87 16.94
CA GLU A 247 -28.42 0.06 17.97
C GLU A 247 -28.37 -1.43 17.68
N GLN A 248 -28.29 -1.83 16.42
CA GLN A 248 -28.15 -3.23 16.01
C GLN A 248 -26.83 -3.86 16.47
N ASN A 249 -25.84 -3.05 16.81
CA ASN A 249 -24.57 -3.54 17.33
C ASN A 249 -24.59 -3.81 18.85
N LEU A 250 -25.65 -3.39 19.56
CA LEU A 250 -25.80 -3.63 20.98
C LEU A 250 -26.41 -5.01 21.22
N VAL A 251 -25.75 -5.81 22.04
CA VAL A 251 -26.19 -7.18 22.38
C VAL A 251 -26.21 -7.30 23.89
N LEU A 252 -27.36 -7.66 24.42
CA LEU A 252 -27.53 -8.01 25.83
C LEU A 252 -27.20 -9.51 25.99
N ALA A 253 -26.19 -9.82 26.80
CA ALA A 253 -25.84 -11.21 27.10
C ALA A 253 -26.71 -11.79 28.23
N ASP A 254 -26.71 -13.11 28.36
CA ASP A 254 -27.52 -13.83 29.36
C ASP A 254 -27.20 -13.43 30.81
N ASP A 255 -25.98 -12.98 31.07
CA ASP A 255 -25.53 -12.46 32.36
C ASP A 255 -25.97 -11.01 32.63
N GLY A 256 -26.79 -10.42 31.76
CA GLY A 256 -27.24 -9.02 31.85
C GLY A 256 -26.19 -7.99 31.42
N SER A 257 -25.01 -8.42 30.99
CA SER A 257 -23.98 -7.49 30.49
C SER A 257 -24.26 -7.04 29.06
N MET A 258 -23.97 -5.78 28.78
CA MET A 258 -24.11 -5.18 27.47
C MET A 258 -22.81 -5.31 26.70
N TRP A 259 -22.89 -5.74 25.46
CA TRP A 259 -21.77 -5.90 24.52
C TRP A 259 -21.99 -5.09 23.26
N ILE A 260 -20.90 -4.72 22.59
CA ILE A 260 -20.94 -4.30 21.18
C ILE A 260 -20.33 -5.39 20.34
N GLU A 261 -21.10 -5.85 19.36
CA GLU A 261 -20.66 -6.77 18.31
C GLU A 261 -20.66 -6.03 16.96
N THR A 262 -19.52 -6.00 16.32
CA THR A 262 -19.35 -5.29 15.06
C THR A 262 -18.21 -5.89 14.22
N HIS A 263 -18.09 -5.44 12.99
CA HIS A 263 -16.97 -5.76 12.14
C HIS A 263 -16.13 -4.50 11.92
N ARG A 264 -14.83 -4.63 12.02
CA ARG A 264 -13.93 -3.51 11.77
C ARG A 264 -14.08 -3.05 10.33
N VAL A 265 -14.50 -1.80 10.09
CA VAL A 265 -14.77 -1.25 8.76
C VAL A 265 -13.58 -1.39 7.79
N LYS A 266 -12.35 -1.28 8.30
CA LYS A 266 -11.14 -1.36 7.47
C LYS A 266 -10.74 -2.77 7.03
N THR A 267 -11.08 -3.81 7.80
CA THR A 267 -10.56 -5.18 7.61
C THR A 267 -11.63 -6.25 7.56
N GLY A 268 -12.89 -5.91 7.82
CA GLY A 268 -14.00 -6.87 7.91
C GLY A 268 -13.90 -7.86 9.09
N VAL A 269 -12.89 -7.71 9.96
CA VAL A 269 -12.68 -8.63 11.07
C VAL A 269 -13.69 -8.35 12.19
N ALA A 270 -14.32 -9.40 12.71
CA ALA A 270 -15.24 -9.32 13.85
C ALA A 270 -14.52 -8.76 15.10
N SER A 271 -15.20 -7.90 15.81
CA SER A 271 -14.75 -7.30 17.06
C SER A 271 -15.92 -7.31 18.05
N LYS A 272 -15.71 -7.89 19.22
CA LYS A 272 -16.70 -8.01 20.29
C LYS A 272 -16.08 -7.46 21.57
N VAL A 273 -16.77 -6.47 22.19
CA VAL A 273 -16.29 -5.79 23.39
C VAL A 273 -17.41 -5.64 24.40
N LYS A 274 -17.17 -6.10 25.64
CA LYS A 274 -18.05 -5.87 26.78
C LYS A 274 -17.98 -4.40 27.16
N LEU A 275 -19.13 -3.77 27.32
CA LEU A 275 -19.21 -2.37 27.76
C LEU A 275 -19.02 -2.26 29.26
N LEU A 276 -18.05 -1.45 29.66
CA LEU A 276 -17.83 -1.04 31.04
C LEU A 276 -18.75 0.15 31.36
N ASP A 277 -18.80 0.55 32.63
CA ASP A 277 -19.72 1.62 33.11
C ASP A 277 -19.53 2.96 32.38
N ILE A 278 -18.29 3.33 32.07
CA ILE A 278 -17.99 4.59 31.37
C ILE A 278 -18.60 4.63 29.98
N PRO A 279 -18.32 3.69 29.04
CA PRO A 279 -18.99 3.69 27.76
C PRO A 279 -20.49 3.51 27.83
N LEU A 280 -21.04 2.76 28.82
CA LEU A 280 -22.48 2.66 29.04
C LEU A 280 -23.10 4.02 29.40
N SER A 281 -22.48 4.77 30.31
CA SER A 281 -22.96 6.11 30.72
C SER A 281 -22.93 7.10 29.54
N ILE A 282 -21.93 7.01 28.67
CA ILE A 282 -21.85 7.82 27.44
C ILE A 282 -22.97 7.45 26.47
N LEU A 283 -23.23 6.16 26.24
CA LEU A 283 -24.32 5.72 25.35
C LEU A 283 -25.69 6.17 25.89
N LYS A 284 -25.92 6.07 27.19
CA LYS A 284 -27.15 6.54 27.85
C LYS A 284 -27.32 8.06 27.72
N LYS A 285 -26.24 8.83 27.88
CA LYS A 285 -26.25 10.29 27.68
C LYS A 285 -26.73 10.71 26.31
N TYR A 286 -26.32 10.00 25.25
CA TYR A 286 -26.67 10.34 23.87
C TYR A 286 -27.95 9.64 23.37
N GLU A 287 -28.52 8.72 24.10
CA GLU A 287 -29.73 7.99 23.73
C GLU A 287 -30.90 8.90 23.31
N PRO A 288 -31.27 9.97 24.06
CA PRO A 288 -32.37 10.85 23.65
C PRO A 288 -32.11 11.70 22.42
N THR A 289 -30.86 11.80 22.00
CA THR A 289 -30.41 12.68 20.87
C THR A 289 -29.84 11.88 19.69
N ARG A 290 -30.06 10.56 19.64
CA ARG A 290 -29.65 9.72 18.52
C ARG A 290 -30.33 10.15 17.24
N ILE A 291 -29.58 10.17 16.16
CA ILE A 291 -30.05 10.50 14.81
C ILE A 291 -29.77 9.30 13.92
N ASN A 292 -30.76 8.88 13.14
CA ASN A 292 -30.68 7.76 12.19
C ASN A 292 -30.18 6.44 12.82
N GLY A 293 -30.46 6.20 14.12
CA GLY A 293 -30.05 4.98 14.83
C GLY A 293 -28.57 4.90 15.20
N TYR A 294 -27.76 5.91 14.90
CA TYR A 294 -26.35 5.93 15.32
C TYR A 294 -26.20 6.12 16.83
N LEU A 295 -25.31 5.32 17.45
CA LEU A 295 -25.13 5.32 18.91
C LEU A 295 -24.50 6.63 19.43
N LEU A 296 -23.64 7.28 18.67
CA LEU A 296 -22.83 8.40 19.10
C LEU A 296 -22.83 9.54 18.07
N PRO A 297 -22.73 10.81 18.51
CA PRO A 297 -22.69 11.98 17.65
C PRO A 297 -21.28 12.20 17.09
N VAL A 298 -20.78 11.27 16.25
CA VAL A 298 -19.41 11.31 15.71
C VAL A 298 -19.29 12.42 14.66
N LEU A 299 -18.34 13.31 14.87
CA LEU A 299 -18.00 14.40 13.95
C LEU A 299 -17.12 13.90 12.81
N SER A 300 -16.99 14.66 11.70
CA SER A 300 -16.03 14.31 10.66
C SER A 300 -14.61 14.17 11.23
N ASN A 301 -13.81 13.25 10.68
CA ASN A 301 -12.49 12.91 11.23
C ASN A 301 -11.55 14.13 11.37
N ALA A 302 -11.64 15.08 10.43
CA ALA A 302 -10.86 16.32 10.48
C ALA A 302 -11.28 17.20 11.68
N LYS A 303 -12.59 17.47 11.84
CA LYS A 303 -13.12 18.25 12.98
C LYS A 303 -12.88 17.55 14.31
N TYR A 304 -13.09 16.24 14.35
CA TYR A 304 -12.83 15.43 15.54
C TYR A 304 -11.38 15.57 16.02
N ASN A 305 -10.40 15.33 15.14
CA ASN A 305 -8.99 15.47 15.51
C ASN A 305 -8.58 16.92 15.83
N LEU A 306 -9.21 17.93 15.21
CA LEU A 306 -9.00 19.33 15.55
C LEU A 306 -9.46 19.62 16.99
N TYR A 307 -10.63 19.15 17.39
CA TYR A 307 -11.17 19.36 18.72
C TYR A 307 -10.41 18.56 19.80
N LEU A 308 -9.93 17.35 19.47
CA LEU A 308 -9.04 16.61 20.35
C LEU A 308 -7.72 17.35 20.61
N LYS A 309 -7.19 18.06 19.60
CA LYS A 309 -6.01 18.91 19.78
C LYS A 309 -6.34 20.09 20.71
N GLU A 310 -7.50 20.75 20.54
CA GLU A 310 -7.95 21.84 21.41
C GLU A 310 -8.06 21.36 22.88
N ILE A 311 -8.68 20.20 23.12
CA ILE A 311 -8.79 19.57 24.45
C ILE A 311 -7.40 19.29 25.05
N ALA A 312 -6.52 18.66 24.28
CA ALA A 312 -5.17 18.33 24.74
C ALA A 312 -4.38 19.58 25.15
N THR A 313 -4.46 20.63 24.35
CA THR A 313 -3.82 21.93 24.66
C THR A 313 -4.38 22.55 25.94
N THR A 314 -5.70 22.53 26.12
CA THR A 314 -6.36 23.05 27.32
C THR A 314 -5.92 22.29 28.59
N LEU A 315 -5.71 21.00 28.50
CA LEU A 315 -5.31 20.13 29.60
C LEU A 315 -3.80 20.01 29.81
N GLY A 316 -2.99 20.72 29.04
CA GLY A 316 -1.52 20.65 29.11
C GLY A 316 -0.94 19.32 28.65
N ILE A 317 -1.69 18.48 27.94
CA ILE A 317 -1.21 17.20 27.42
C ILE A 317 -0.31 17.45 26.22
N GLN A 318 1.01 17.18 26.38
CA GLN A 318 2.01 17.41 25.32
C GLN A 318 1.93 16.42 24.18
N LYS A 319 1.29 15.26 24.37
CA LYS A 319 1.12 14.24 23.36
C LYS A 319 0.12 14.68 22.29
N ARG A 320 0.38 14.25 21.05
CA ARG A 320 -0.57 14.47 19.95
C ARG A 320 -1.80 13.58 20.13
N VAL A 321 -2.84 14.09 20.77
CA VAL A 321 -4.10 13.38 20.94
C VAL A 321 -4.84 13.30 19.59
N THR A 322 -5.15 12.08 19.15
CA THR A 322 -5.85 11.79 17.89
C THR A 322 -6.81 10.62 18.11
N SER A 323 -7.77 10.45 17.20
CA SER A 323 -8.69 9.29 17.24
C SER A 323 -7.98 7.94 17.37
N HIS A 324 -6.80 7.80 16.78
CA HIS A 324 -6.03 6.56 16.84
C HIS A 324 -5.32 6.36 18.18
N LEU A 325 -5.00 7.44 18.90
CA LEU A 325 -4.39 7.38 20.23
C LEU A 325 -5.34 6.73 21.24
N ALA A 326 -6.67 6.94 21.10
CA ALA A 326 -7.65 6.28 21.95
C ALA A 326 -7.53 4.76 21.93
N ARG A 327 -7.38 4.20 20.73
CA ARG A 327 -7.20 2.76 20.54
C ARG A 327 -5.88 2.23 21.15
N HIS A 328 -4.79 3.01 21.04
CA HIS A 328 -3.54 2.70 21.72
C HIS A 328 -3.70 2.75 23.25
N THR A 329 -4.43 3.75 23.77
CA THR A 329 -4.73 3.92 25.19
C THR A 329 -5.58 2.75 25.70
N PHE A 330 -6.60 2.31 24.96
CA PHE A 330 -7.35 1.10 25.28
C PHE A 330 -6.44 -0.10 25.44
N ALA A 331 -5.63 -0.37 24.41
CA ALA A 331 -4.78 -1.55 24.39
C ALA A 331 -3.70 -1.56 25.48
N THR A 332 -3.21 -0.38 25.88
CA THR A 332 -2.10 -0.27 26.85
C THR A 332 -2.63 0.05 28.23
N THR A 333 -3.21 1.24 28.42
CA THR A 333 -3.55 1.79 29.74
C THR A 333 -4.80 1.13 30.34
N VAL A 334 -5.82 0.87 29.49
CA VAL A 334 -7.12 0.36 29.97
C VAL A 334 -7.12 -1.16 30.07
N THR A 335 -6.43 -1.89 29.16
CA THR A 335 -6.50 -3.36 29.15
C THR A 335 -5.20 -4.00 29.60
N TYR A 336 -4.10 -3.86 28.86
CA TYR A 336 -2.86 -4.57 29.15
C TYR A 336 -2.27 -4.22 30.53
N ALA A 337 -2.25 -2.95 30.90
CA ALA A 337 -1.79 -2.50 32.22
C ALA A 337 -2.66 -3.04 33.38
N ASN A 338 -3.88 -3.50 33.10
CA ASN A 338 -4.79 -4.12 34.07
C ASN A 338 -4.87 -5.65 33.97
N GLY A 339 -3.90 -6.28 33.27
CA GLY A 339 -3.73 -7.74 33.25
C GLY A 339 -4.58 -8.47 32.21
N VAL A 340 -5.17 -7.77 31.25
CA VAL A 340 -5.87 -8.42 30.13
C VAL A 340 -4.83 -9.03 29.18
N SER A 341 -5.00 -10.29 28.80
CA SER A 341 -4.07 -10.99 27.90
C SER A 341 -3.99 -10.35 26.50
N ILE A 342 -2.83 -10.45 25.90
CA ILE A 342 -2.58 -9.84 24.58
C ILE A 342 -3.46 -10.47 23.47
N GLU A 343 -3.83 -11.75 23.63
CA GLU A 343 -4.74 -12.48 22.76
C GLU A 343 -6.16 -11.93 22.84
N SER A 344 -6.65 -11.68 24.08
CA SER A 344 -7.96 -11.06 24.31
C SER A 344 -8.01 -9.64 23.74
N ILE A 345 -6.96 -8.84 23.95
CA ILE A 345 -6.83 -7.50 23.36
C ILE A 345 -6.85 -7.58 21.85
N SER A 346 -6.15 -8.54 21.26
CA SER A 346 -6.10 -8.73 19.80
C SER A 346 -7.49 -9.02 19.22
N LYS A 347 -8.28 -9.87 19.90
CA LYS A 347 -9.67 -10.18 19.51
C LYS A 347 -10.56 -8.94 19.62
N MET A 348 -10.53 -8.24 20.76
CA MET A 348 -11.31 -7.00 20.98
C MET A 348 -10.98 -5.94 19.94
N LEU A 349 -9.71 -5.82 19.56
CA LEU A 349 -9.26 -4.88 18.54
C LEU A 349 -9.55 -5.34 17.11
N GLY A 350 -9.98 -6.57 16.85
CA GLY A 350 -10.17 -7.11 15.50
C GLY A 350 -8.86 -7.09 14.68
N HIS A 351 -7.74 -7.54 15.29
CA HIS A 351 -6.48 -7.69 14.58
C HIS A 351 -6.37 -9.08 13.95
N THR A 352 -6.00 -9.14 12.66
CA THR A 352 -5.77 -10.40 11.95
C THR A 352 -4.47 -11.09 12.33
N LYS A 353 -3.50 -10.35 12.89
CA LYS A 353 -2.17 -10.84 13.27
C LYS A 353 -1.85 -10.40 14.68
N LEU A 354 -1.53 -11.34 15.57
CA LEU A 354 -1.16 -11.07 16.95
C LEU A 354 0.05 -10.12 17.06
N ALA A 355 1.00 -10.23 16.13
CA ALA A 355 2.17 -9.34 16.04
C ALA A 355 1.80 -7.84 15.97
N THR A 356 0.59 -7.49 15.48
CA THR A 356 0.09 -6.11 15.48
C THR A 356 -0.26 -5.63 16.90
N THR A 357 -0.62 -6.55 17.80
CA THR A 357 -0.99 -6.26 19.20
C THR A 357 0.23 -6.33 20.12
N GLN A 358 1.23 -7.16 19.79
CA GLN A 358 2.47 -7.32 20.58
C GLN A 358 3.28 -6.01 20.72
N ILE A 359 3.02 -5.00 19.89
CA ILE A 359 3.62 -3.66 20.09
C ILE A 359 3.27 -3.06 21.44
N TYR A 360 2.11 -3.39 22.02
CA TYR A 360 1.65 -2.88 23.30
C TYR A 360 2.33 -3.58 24.48
N ALA A 361 2.69 -4.86 24.34
CA ALA A 361 3.41 -5.64 25.36
C ALA A 361 4.83 -5.11 25.64
N ARG A 362 5.46 -4.46 24.65
CA ARG A 362 6.82 -3.94 24.78
C ARG A 362 6.91 -2.62 25.57
N ILE A 363 5.78 -2.02 25.94
CA ILE A 363 5.71 -0.65 26.44
C ILE A 363 5.59 -0.62 27.98
N VAL A 364 5.31 -1.75 28.62
CA VAL A 364 4.99 -1.79 30.06
C VAL A 364 5.93 -2.71 30.82
N ASP A 365 7.09 -2.19 31.22
CA ASP A 365 8.04 -2.88 32.12
C ASP A 365 7.38 -3.27 33.45
N GLN A 366 6.39 -2.50 33.93
CA GLN A 366 5.60 -2.79 35.14
C GLN A 366 4.81 -4.11 35.07
N THR A 367 4.51 -4.62 33.88
CA THR A 367 3.78 -5.89 33.75
C THR A 367 4.68 -7.06 34.14
N VAL A 368 5.96 -7.04 33.75
CA VAL A 368 6.92 -8.09 34.12
C VAL A 368 7.07 -8.11 35.63
N SER A 369 7.23 -6.95 36.28
CA SER A 369 7.31 -6.87 37.75
C SER A 369 6.07 -7.47 38.42
N ARG A 370 4.88 -7.06 37.97
CA ARG A 370 3.60 -7.57 38.53
C ARG A 370 3.39 -9.07 38.29
N GLU A 371 3.81 -9.59 37.15
CA GLU A 371 3.74 -11.02 36.85
C GLU A 371 4.71 -11.80 37.71
N MET A 372 5.90 -11.26 37.96
CA MET A 372 6.87 -11.84 38.90
C MET A 372 6.38 -11.75 40.35
N ASP A 373 5.71 -10.68 40.74
CA ASP A 373 5.09 -10.55 42.08
C ASP A 373 3.98 -11.59 42.27
N LYS A 374 3.14 -11.84 41.30
CA LYS A 374 2.12 -12.89 41.32
C LYS A 374 2.76 -14.28 41.40
N LEU A 375 3.82 -14.52 40.61
CA LEU A 375 4.56 -15.78 40.66
C LEU A 375 5.21 -15.98 42.03
N SER A 376 5.84 -14.94 42.59
CA SER A 376 6.41 -14.96 43.94
C SER A 376 5.36 -15.31 44.99
N ALA A 377 4.18 -14.67 44.94
CA ALA A 377 3.08 -14.98 45.84
C ALA A 377 2.54 -16.40 45.68
N ALA A 378 2.48 -16.93 44.45
CA ALA A 378 2.09 -18.31 44.19
C ALA A 378 3.10 -19.33 44.67
N LEU A 379 4.40 -19.02 44.59
CA LEU A 379 5.48 -19.89 45.01
C LEU A 379 5.75 -19.84 46.51
N SER A 380 5.41 -18.76 47.22
CA SER A 380 5.58 -18.64 48.69
C SER A 380 4.72 -19.62 49.50
N GLY A 381 3.74 -20.27 48.89
CA GLY A 381 2.95 -21.37 49.46
C GLY A 381 3.49 -22.79 49.11
N THR A 382 4.55 -22.89 48.36
CA THR A 382 5.12 -24.17 47.93
C THR A 382 6.52 -24.42 48.60
N SER A 383 6.88 -25.68 48.82
CA SER A 383 8.09 -26.10 49.54
C SER A 383 9.42 -25.93 48.73
N PHE A 384 9.50 -24.86 47.93
CA PHE A 384 10.78 -24.48 47.32
C PHE A 384 11.63 -23.73 48.34
N SER A 385 12.46 -24.43 49.12
CA SER A 385 13.47 -23.83 49.99
C SER A 385 14.87 -24.27 49.50
N LEU A 386 15.80 -23.32 49.45
CA LEU A 386 17.22 -23.67 49.37
C LEU A 386 17.60 -24.40 50.67
N ASN A 387 18.05 -25.66 50.60
CA ASN A 387 18.74 -26.30 51.69
C ASN A 387 19.98 -25.46 51.97
N SER A 388 19.93 -24.64 53.02
CA SER A 388 21.13 -24.10 53.65
C SER A 388 21.85 -25.27 54.30
N GLY A 389 22.82 -25.85 53.59
CA GLY A 389 23.71 -26.81 54.17
C GLY A 389 24.43 -26.17 55.35
N ASP A 390 24.10 -26.62 56.56
CA ASP A 390 24.88 -26.36 57.75
C ASP A 390 26.30 -26.87 57.51
N SER A 391 27.22 -25.96 57.31
CA SER A 391 28.64 -26.21 57.47
C SER A 391 28.94 -26.21 59.01
N SER A 392 28.64 -27.31 59.69
CA SER A 392 29.22 -27.57 60.97
C SER A 392 30.72 -27.93 60.73
N THR A 393 31.54 -26.91 60.84
CA THR A 393 32.95 -27.08 61.12
C THR A 393 33.08 -27.53 62.56
N ASP A 394 33.25 -28.81 62.81
CA ASP A 394 33.88 -29.30 64.04
C ASP A 394 35.42 -29.27 63.90
N ALA A 395 36.01 -28.76 64.97
CA ALA A 395 37.44 -28.47 65.24
C ALA A 395 38.44 -29.56 64.99
#